data_c888e0fd861ce628f02369124fad38b8
#
_entry.id   c888e0fd861ce628f02369124fad38b8
#
_cell.length_a   1.000
_cell.length_b   1.000
_cell.length_c   1.000
_cell.angle_alpha   90.00
_cell.angle_beta   90.00
_cell.angle_gamma   90.00
#
_symmetry.space_group_name_H-M   'P 1'
#
loop_
_entity.id
_entity.type
_entity.pdbx_description
1 polymer ?
#
loop_
_entity_poly.entity_id
_entity_poly.type
_entity_poly.pdbx_seq_one_letter_code
_entity_poly.pdbx_strand_id
1 'polypeptide(L)'
;MMSIPESEQTFGSTLTISGENVEVNAKLNKKPYEFAYIAIGDAHDEYVQPSRTQTGLVNEIVRLPVSSVEMIQSSDVNAPPQLQITADVPNDCPDMAVRELAAISVYDGNQYYHAIGNCPRIPILSTITQGGEGYDYVIQMTFVVTSVDQIVMIDPHIVTASRQFVLNQFKAHVEEAHPHKQYALGGAHLISSSVQTQVVKLGAVHVFTSHSQIPLPVAEDGAWFAASVHPSVDLKAGECAFTSPEGETINHAGSPVPKAWFVATNQEFRFIRINGVWCV
;
A
#
# COMPACT_ATOMS: atom_id res chain seq x y z
N MET A 1 -16.41 -36.95 -26.86
CA MET A 1 -15.81 -36.05 -27.87
C MET A 1 -14.32 -36.31 -27.90
N MET A 2 -13.67 -36.38 -29.08
CA MET A 2 -12.20 -36.43 -29.13
C MET A 2 -11.66 -35.06 -28.66
N SER A 3 -10.86 -35.04 -27.64
CA SER A 3 -10.19 -33.82 -27.21
C SER A 3 -9.16 -33.41 -28.27
N ILE A 4 -9.13 -32.12 -28.62
CA ILE A 4 -8.10 -31.58 -29.51
C ILE A 4 -6.75 -31.68 -28.79
N PRO A 5 -5.72 -32.31 -29.41
CA PRO A 5 -4.38 -32.37 -28.79
C PRO A 5 -3.84 -30.98 -28.43
N GLU A 6 -3.12 -30.85 -27.33
CA GLU A 6 -2.57 -29.58 -26.90
C GLU A 6 -1.73 -28.84 -27.95
N SER A 7 -1.02 -29.61 -28.80
CA SER A 7 -0.23 -29.08 -29.91
C SER A 7 -1.05 -28.43 -31.03
N GLU A 8 -2.35 -28.70 -31.10
CA GLU A 8 -3.28 -28.19 -32.10
C GLU A 8 -4.22 -27.10 -31.51
N GLN A 9 -4.14 -26.86 -30.21
CA GLN A 9 -4.93 -25.83 -29.56
C GLN A 9 -4.41 -24.44 -29.93
N THR A 10 -5.33 -23.54 -30.24
CA THR A 10 -5.04 -22.11 -30.49
C THR A 10 -5.68 -21.26 -29.43
N PHE A 11 -4.93 -20.26 -28.96
CA PHE A 11 -5.38 -19.38 -27.89
C PHE A 11 -5.51 -17.97 -28.40
N GLY A 12 -6.55 -17.27 -27.95
CA GLY A 12 -6.83 -15.90 -28.34
C GLY A 12 -8.20 -15.43 -27.89
N SER A 13 -8.53 -14.21 -28.26
CA SER A 13 -9.81 -13.61 -27.95
C SER A 13 -10.53 -13.13 -29.20
N THR A 14 -11.84 -13.06 -29.13
CA THR A 14 -12.69 -12.54 -30.22
C THR A 14 -13.77 -11.64 -29.66
N LEU A 15 -14.06 -10.55 -30.39
CA LEU A 15 -15.20 -9.69 -30.12
C LEU A 15 -16.49 -10.46 -30.41
N THR A 16 -17.46 -10.40 -29.51
CA THR A 16 -18.76 -11.05 -29.70
C THR A 16 -19.70 -10.16 -30.50
N ILE A 17 -20.77 -10.74 -31.04
CA ILE A 17 -21.86 -9.97 -31.68
C ILE A 17 -22.50 -9.02 -30.66
N SER A 18 -22.64 -9.43 -29.40
CA SER A 18 -23.15 -8.57 -28.33
C SER A 18 -22.24 -7.37 -28.07
N GLY A 19 -20.93 -7.58 -28.06
CA GLY A 19 -19.93 -6.51 -27.93
C GLY A 19 -19.97 -5.54 -29.08
N GLU A 20 -19.99 -6.03 -30.31
CA GLU A 20 -20.14 -5.16 -31.50
C GLU A 20 -21.41 -4.30 -31.43
N ASN A 21 -22.53 -4.90 -31.02
CA ASN A 21 -23.78 -4.15 -30.85
C ASN A 21 -23.67 -3.06 -29.79
N VAL A 22 -22.97 -3.31 -28.68
CA VAL A 22 -22.69 -2.29 -27.65
C VAL A 22 -21.88 -1.14 -28.25
N GLU A 23 -20.78 -1.44 -28.98
CA GLU A 23 -19.94 -0.41 -29.61
C GLU A 23 -20.74 0.45 -30.60
N VAL A 24 -21.53 -0.19 -31.48
CA VAL A 24 -22.37 0.50 -32.46
C VAL A 24 -23.43 1.39 -31.79
N ASN A 25 -24.13 0.85 -30.78
CA ASN A 25 -25.16 1.62 -30.07
C ASN A 25 -24.54 2.75 -29.24
N ALA A 26 -23.41 2.54 -28.58
CA ALA A 26 -22.67 3.57 -27.87
C ALA A 26 -22.30 4.74 -28.79
N LYS A 27 -21.79 4.43 -29.99
CA LYS A 27 -21.43 5.43 -30.99
C LYS A 27 -22.66 6.17 -31.55
N LEU A 28 -23.73 5.48 -31.90
CA LEU A 28 -24.94 6.07 -32.41
C LEU A 28 -25.64 6.99 -31.41
N ASN A 29 -25.71 6.54 -30.16
CA ASN A 29 -26.38 7.26 -29.08
C ASN A 29 -25.47 8.28 -28.39
N LYS A 30 -24.17 8.32 -28.72
CA LYS A 30 -23.14 9.13 -28.06
C LYS A 30 -23.12 8.91 -26.54
N LYS A 31 -23.36 7.67 -26.11
CA LYS A 31 -23.30 7.24 -24.71
C LYS A 31 -22.05 6.38 -24.51
N PRO A 32 -21.24 6.64 -23.47
CA PRO A 32 -20.09 5.78 -23.15
C PRO A 32 -20.54 4.42 -22.62
N TYR A 33 -19.66 3.43 -22.72
CA TYR A 33 -19.74 2.15 -22.04
C TYR A 33 -18.45 1.90 -21.29
N GLU A 34 -18.49 1.05 -20.28
CA GLU A 34 -17.36 0.71 -19.43
C GLU A 34 -17.13 -0.80 -19.39
N PHE A 35 -15.89 -1.22 -19.19
CA PHE A 35 -15.57 -2.61 -18.87
C PHE A 35 -15.58 -2.76 -17.36
N ALA A 36 -16.59 -3.45 -16.84
CA ALA A 36 -16.78 -3.58 -15.41
C ALA A 36 -16.09 -4.82 -14.83
N TYR A 37 -16.05 -5.93 -15.57
CA TYR A 37 -15.53 -7.20 -15.07
C TYR A 37 -14.75 -7.96 -16.13
N ILE A 38 -13.79 -8.79 -15.64
CA ILE A 38 -13.31 -9.97 -16.36
C ILE A 38 -13.98 -11.19 -15.71
N ALA A 39 -14.79 -11.89 -16.48
CA ALA A 39 -15.30 -13.19 -16.07
C ALA A 39 -14.27 -14.26 -16.42
N ILE A 40 -14.06 -15.20 -15.52
CA ILE A 40 -13.16 -16.36 -15.71
C ILE A 40 -13.90 -17.65 -15.47
N GLY A 41 -13.53 -18.67 -16.26
CA GLY A 41 -14.13 -19.99 -16.22
C GLY A 41 -13.11 -21.09 -16.48
N ASP A 42 -13.47 -22.30 -16.10
CA ASP A 42 -12.64 -23.49 -16.29
C ASP A 42 -13.04 -24.33 -17.50
N ALA A 43 -14.15 -23.98 -18.18
CA ALA A 43 -14.68 -24.73 -19.30
C ALA A 43 -14.77 -26.25 -19.01
N HIS A 44 -15.04 -26.64 -17.75
CA HIS A 44 -15.00 -28.05 -17.28
C HIS A 44 -13.64 -28.74 -17.51
N ASP A 45 -12.55 -27.97 -17.44
CA ASP A 45 -11.15 -28.36 -17.74
C ASP A 45 -10.95 -28.88 -19.19
N GLU A 46 -11.85 -28.52 -20.11
CA GLU A 46 -11.75 -28.85 -21.54
C GLU A 46 -11.30 -27.64 -22.37
N TYR A 47 -10.74 -27.88 -23.53
CA TYR A 47 -10.41 -26.86 -24.52
C TYR A 47 -11.67 -26.34 -25.19
N VAL A 48 -11.84 -25.02 -25.21
CA VAL A 48 -12.94 -24.33 -25.91
C VAL A 48 -12.37 -23.33 -26.90
N GLN A 49 -12.85 -23.41 -28.15
CA GLN A 49 -12.55 -22.38 -29.17
C GLN A 49 -13.52 -21.21 -29.03
N PRO A 50 -13.03 -19.98 -28.82
CA PRO A 50 -13.88 -18.79 -28.73
C PRO A 50 -14.67 -18.57 -30.02
N SER A 51 -15.93 -18.16 -29.88
CA SER A 51 -16.81 -17.86 -31.02
C SER A 51 -17.51 -16.53 -30.83
N ARG A 52 -17.63 -15.76 -31.90
CA ARG A 52 -18.37 -14.47 -31.91
C ARG A 52 -19.84 -14.60 -31.52
N THR A 53 -20.42 -15.80 -31.70
CA THR A 53 -21.83 -16.04 -31.37
C THR A 53 -22.08 -16.46 -29.95
N GLN A 54 -21.01 -16.65 -29.15
CA GLN A 54 -21.15 -16.95 -27.72
C GLN A 54 -21.77 -15.80 -26.94
N THR A 55 -22.66 -16.12 -26.03
CA THR A 55 -23.36 -15.21 -25.13
C THR A 55 -22.97 -15.38 -23.68
N GLY A 56 -21.98 -16.25 -23.41
CA GLY A 56 -21.44 -16.53 -22.07
C GLY A 56 -20.25 -17.47 -22.14
N LEU A 57 -19.58 -17.67 -21.03
CA LEU A 57 -18.59 -18.72 -20.84
C LEU A 57 -19.27 -20.10 -20.76
N VAL A 58 -18.54 -21.15 -21.00
CA VAL A 58 -19.04 -22.55 -20.88
C VAL A 58 -19.31 -22.88 -19.41
N ASN A 59 -18.37 -22.53 -18.54
CA ASN A 59 -18.52 -22.66 -17.09
C ASN A 59 -17.89 -21.47 -16.38
N GLU A 60 -18.65 -20.40 -16.22
CA GLU A 60 -18.21 -19.22 -15.49
C GLU A 60 -18.13 -19.51 -13.98
N ILE A 61 -16.98 -19.21 -13.37
CA ILE A 61 -16.75 -19.44 -11.95
C ILE A 61 -16.83 -18.13 -11.16
N VAL A 62 -16.16 -17.07 -11.65
CA VAL A 62 -16.11 -15.79 -10.94
C VAL A 62 -15.97 -14.62 -11.90
N ARG A 63 -16.48 -13.46 -11.49
CA ARG A 63 -16.28 -12.16 -12.12
C ARG A 63 -15.37 -11.30 -11.26
N LEU A 64 -14.26 -10.85 -11.85
CA LEU A 64 -13.30 -9.99 -11.23
C LEU A 64 -13.54 -8.55 -11.68
N PRO A 65 -13.61 -7.56 -10.78
CA PRO A 65 -13.72 -6.17 -11.19
C PRO A 65 -12.48 -5.75 -11.97
N VAL A 66 -12.68 -5.00 -13.04
CA VAL A 66 -11.58 -4.47 -13.86
C VAL A 66 -10.84 -3.40 -13.06
N SER A 67 -9.52 -3.54 -12.98
CA SER A 67 -8.62 -2.59 -12.31
C SER A 67 -7.98 -1.59 -13.28
N SER A 68 -7.78 -1.96 -14.55
CA SER A 68 -7.32 -1.03 -15.59
C SER A 68 -7.89 -1.36 -16.97
N VAL A 69 -8.00 -0.32 -17.79
CA VAL A 69 -8.35 -0.40 -19.21
C VAL A 69 -7.37 0.45 -19.98
N GLU A 70 -6.57 -0.17 -20.83
CA GLU A 70 -5.51 0.50 -21.56
C GLU A 70 -5.62 0.24 -23.07
N MET A 71 -5.25 1.23 -23.85
CA MET A 71 -5.12 1.06 -25.29
C MET A 71 -3.71 0.58 -25.62
N ILE A 72 -3.61 -0.56 -26.29
CA ILE A 72 -2.34 -1.05 -26.82
C ILE A 72 -2.14 -0.44 -28.21
N GLN A 73 -1.06 0.33 -28.35
CA GLN A 73 -0.64 0.80 -29.66
C GLN A 73 0.09 -0.30 -30.42
N SER A 74 -0.46 -0.69 -31.56
CA SER A 74 0.28 -1.53 -32.50
C SER A 74 1.40 -0.73 -33.17
N SER A 75 2.52 -1.37 -33.44
CA SER A 75 3.57 -0.80 -34.30
C SER A 75 3.12 -0.63 -35.75
N ASP A 76 2.07 -1.33 -36.17
CA ASP A 76 1.41 -1.17 -37.48
C ASP A 76 0.29 -0.14 -37.38
N VAL A 77 0.46 0.98 -38.08
CA VAL A 77 -0.52 2.09 -38.14
C VAL A 77 -1.88 1.67 -38.72
N ASN A 78 -1.92 0.59 -39.48
CA ASN A 78 -3.16 0.09 -40.10
C ASN A 78 -3.84 -1.01 -39.25
N ALA A 79 -3.22 -1.44 -38.16
CA ALA A 79 -3.85 -2.40 -37.27
C ALA A 79 -5.04 -1.78 -36.53
N PRO A 80 -6.13 -2.53 -36.36
CA PRO A 80 -7.26 -2.05 -35.57
C PRO A 80 -6.81 -1.81 -34.10
N PRO A 81 -7.43 -0.85 -33.40
CA PRO A 81 -7.11 -0.57 -32.01
C PRO A 81 -7.35 -1.80 -31.14
N GLN A 82 -6.44 -2.05 -30.23
CA GLN A 82 -6.53 -3.13 -29.24
C GLN A 82 -6.66 -2.54 -27.86
N LEU A 83 -7.52 -3.13 -27.06
CA LEU A 83 -7.62 -2.85 -25.63
C LEU A 83 -7.05 -4.02 -24.83
N GLN A 84 -6.38 -3.66 -23.76
CA GLN A 84 -6.03 -4.56 -22.67
C GLN A 84 -6.82 -4.16 -21.43
N ILE A 85 -7.54 -5.10 -20.87
CA ILE A 85 -8.18 -4.95 -19.57
C ILE A 85 -7.47 -5.83 -18.56
N THR A 86 -7.35 -5.34 -17.35
CA THR A 86 -6.64 -6.01 -16.24
C THR A 86 -7.57 -6.17 -15.07
N ALA A 87 -7.48 -7.30 -14.38
CA ALA A 87 -8.18 -7.55 -13.12
C ALA A 87 -7.29 -8.34 -12.18
N ASP A 88 -7.38 -8.02 -10.89
CA ASP A 88 -6.66 -8.70 -9.82
C ASP A 88 -7.49 -9.88 -9.31
N VAL A 89 -6.86 -11.04 -9.18
CA VAL A 89 -7.50 -12.22 -8.60
C VAL A 89 -7.37 -12.16 -7.08
N PRO A 90 -8.48 -12.12 -6.33
CA PRO A 90 -8.40 -12.08 -4.88
C PRO A 90 -7.88 -13.42 -4.33
N ASN A 91 -7.13 -13.34 -3.22
CA ASN A 91 -6.50 -14.50 -2.59
C ASN A 91 -7.49 -15.55 -2.02
N ASP A 92 -8.75 -15.18 -1.87
CA ASP A 92 -9.85 -16.04 -1.45
C ASP A 92 -10.65 -16.63 -2.64
N CYS A 93 -10.15 -16.43 -3.86
CA CYS A 93 -10.70 -17.07 -5.04
C CYS A 93 -10.62 -18.58 -4.90
N PRO A 94 -11.66 -19.35 -5.29
CA PRO A 94 -11.62 -20.79 -5.21
C PRO A 94 -10.53 -21.38 -6.09
N ASP A 95 -10.00 -22.55 -5.71
CA ASP A 95 -9.09 -23.30 -6.55
C ASP A 95 -9.76 -23.62 -7.88
N MET A 96 -9.11 -23.24 -8.98
CA MET A 96 -9.63 -23.49 -10.33
C MET A 96 -8.52 -23.60 -11.36
N ALA A 97 -8.86 -24.17 -12.51
CA ALA A 97 -8.01 -24.14 -13.69
C ALA A 97 -8.63 -23.19 -14.72
N VAL A 98 -8.10 -21.98 -14.86
CA VAL A 98 -8.62 -21.04 -15.86
C VAL A 98 -8.35 -21.57 -17.26
N ARG A 99 -9.40 -21.63 -18.09
CA ARG A 99 -9.38 -22.06 -19.49
C ARG A 99 -10.04 -21.05 -20.41
N GLU A 100 -10.96 -20.26 -19.87
CA GLU A 100 -11.73 -19.29 -20.64
C GLU A 100 -11.88 -17.97 -19.88
N LEU A 101 -12.00 -16.89 -20.63
CA LEU A 101 -12.04 -15.52 -20.16
C LEU A 101 -13.10 -14.74 -20.93
N ALA A 102 -13.76 -13.77 -20.30
CA ALA A 102 -14.62 -12.84 -20.99
C ALA A 102 -14.50 -11.43 -20.43
N ALA A 103 -14.43 -10.44 -21.32
CA ALA A 103 -14.60 -9.04 -20.98
C ALA A 103 -16.09 -8.72 -20.87
N ILE A 104 -16.53 -8.23 -19.73
CA ILE A 104 -17.91 -7.82 -19.51
C ILE A 104 -18.01 -6.30 -19.56
N SER A 105 -18.73 -5.79 -20.55
CA SER A 105 -19.05 -4.36 -20.63
C SER A 105 -20.41 -4.05 -20.03
N VAL A 106 -20.55 -2.82 -19.54
CA VAL A 106 -21.81 -2.24 -19.05
C VAL A 106 -22.20 -1.09 -19.99
N TYR A 107 -23.39 -1.22 -20.55
CA TYR A 107 -23.98 -0.18 -21.37
C TYR A 107 -25.45 0.00 -21.00
N ASP A 108 -25.84 1.23 -20.72
CA ASP A 108 -27.20 1.60 -20.32
C ASP A 108 -27.75 0.75 -19.15
N GLY A 109 -26.85 0.40 -18.18
CA GLY A 109 -27.17 -0.38 -16.99
C GLY A 109 -27.23 -1.92 -17.21
N ASN A 110 -27.02 -2.40 -18.43
CA ASN A 110 -27.01 -3.83 -18.75
C ASN A 110 -25.59 -4.33 -18.98
N GLN A 111 -25.34 -5.60 -18.58
CA GLN A 111 -24.07 -6.27 -18.78
C GLN A 111 -24.09 -7.10 -20.06
N TYR A 112 -22.97 -7.08 -20.79
CA TYR A 112 -22.80 -7.79 -22.05
C TYR A 112 -21.46 -8.50 -22.09
N TYR A 113 -21.42 -9.74 -22.56
CA TYR A 113 -20.18 -10.42 -22.93
C TYR A 113 -19.61 -9.75 -24.16
N HIS A 114 -18.67 -8.85 -23.95
CA HIS A 114 -18.14 -7.99 -25.02
C HIS A 114 -17.12 -8.72 -25.88
N ALA A 115 -16.17 -9.39 -25.23
CA ALA A 115 -15.20 -10.27 -25.90
C ALA A 115 -15.04 -11.55 -25.11
N ILE A 116 -14.76 -12.64 -25.80
CA ILE A 116 -14.51 -13.94 -25.18
C ILE A 116 -13.17 -14.48 -25.69
N GLY A 117 -12.41 -15.09 -24.80
CA GLY A 117 -11.12 -15.67 -25.09
C GLY A 117 -10.92 -17.00 -24.39
N ASN A 118 -9.93 -17.73 -24.84
CA ASN A 118 -9.42 -18.91 -24.17
C ASN A 118 -7.93 -18.74 -23.86
N CYS A 119 -7.43 -19.54 -22.93
CA CYS A 119 -6.03 -19.56 -22.54
C CYS A 119 -5.54 -20.99 -22.32
N PRO A 120 -4.21 -21.21 -22.31
CA PRO A 120 -3.66 -22.45 -21.78
C PRO A 120 -4.17 -22.69 -20.35
N ARG A 121 -4.16 -23.94 -19.91
CA ARG A 121 -4.57 -24.28 -18.55
C ARG A 121 -3.73 -23.54 -17.50
N ILE A 122 -4.32 -22.60 -16.79
CA ILE A 122 -3.65 -21.81 -15.75
C ILE A 122 -4.25 -22.21 -14.40
N PRO A 123 -3.52 -22.93 -13.54
CA PRO A 123 -4.00 -23.25 -12.21
C PRO A 123 -3.95 -21.99 -11.32
N ILE A 124 -5.07 -21.66 -10.71
CA ILE A 124 -5.17 -20.66 -9.62
C ILE A 124 -5.47 -21.44 -8.35
N LEU A 125 -4.59 -21.29 -7.36
CA LEU A 125 -4.71 -21.93 -6.07
C LEU A 125 -4.97 -20.88 -4.99
N SER A 126 -5.97 -21.13 -4.15
CA SER A 126 -6.29 -20.23 -3.06
C SER A 126 -5.21 -20.26 -1.96
N THR A 127 -5.07 -19.18 -1.20
CA THR A 127 -4.16 -19.12 -0.05
C THR A 127 -4.50 -20.14 1.02
N ILE A 128 -5.78 -20.53 1.15
CA ILE A 128 -6.24 -21.50 2.12
C ILE A 128 -5.61 -22.88 1.83
N THR A 129 -5.56 -23.26 0.57
CA THR A 129 -4.98 -24.54 0.12
C THR A 129 -3.45 -24.54 0.18
N GLN A 130 -2.83 -23.35 0.07
CA GLN A 130 -1.37 -23.16 0.10
C GLN A 130 -0.80 -22.91 1.51
N GLY A 131 -1.55 -23.15 2.58
CA GLY A 131 -1.06 -22.97 3.95
C GLY A 131 -0.86 -21.51 4.37
N GLY A 132 -1.53 -20.55 3.71
CA GLY A 132 -1.50 -19.14 4.02
C GLY A 132 -0.52 -18.31 3.16
N GLU A 133 0.27 -18.94 2.30
CA GLU A 133 1.08 -18.25 1.28
C GLU A 133 0.24 -18.05 0.02
N GLY A 134 -0.05 -16.79 -0.34
CA GLY A 134 -0.80 -16.44 -1.54
C GLY A 134 0.10 -15.85 -2.61
N TYR A 135 -0.22 -16.16 -3.86
CA TYR A 135 0.35 -15.48 -5.01
C TYR A 135 -0.65 -14.43 -5.49
N ASP A 136 -0.15 -13.23 -5.79
CA ASP A 136 -0.95 -12.20 -6.45
C ASP A 136 -1.06 -12.54 -7.93
N TYR A 137 -2.18 -13.10 -8.34
CA TYR A 137 -2.47 -13.34 -9.74
C TYR A 137 -3.13 -12.10 -10.34
N VAL A 138 -2.61 -11.69 -11.49
CA VAL A 138 -3.20 -10.63 -12.31
C VAL A 138 -3.61 -11.24 -13.64
N ILE A 139 -4.86 -11.04 -14.02
CA ILE A 139 -5.38 -11.51 -15.31
C ILE A 139 -5.47 -10.31 -16.25
N GLN A 140 -4.89 -10.48 -17.43
CA GLN A 140 -4.96 -9.53 -18.53
C GLN A 140 -5.61 -10.16 -19.74
N MET A 141 -6.57 -9.44 -20.32
CA MET A 141 -7.22 -9.85 -21.54
C MET A 141 -7.07 -8.76 -22.60
N THR A 142 -6.52 -9.13 -23.75
CA THR A 142 -6.36 -8.23 -24.89
C THR A 142 -7.31 -8.64 -26.01
N PHE A 143 -8.01 -7.68 -26.60
CA PHE A 143 -8.92 -7.91 -27.73
C PHE A 143 -9.03 -6.68 -28.62
N VAL A 144 -9.48 -6.87 -29.85
CA VAL A 144 -9.69 -5.83 -30.84
C VAL A 144 -11.03 -5.15 -30.60
N VAL A 145 -11.07 -3.84 -30.72
CA VAL A 145 -12.29 -3.02 -30.70
C VAL A 145 -12.43 -2.23 -32.00
N THR A 146 -13.64 -1.81 -32.33
CA THR A 146 -13.89 -1.03 -33.56
C THR A 146 -13.53 0.45 -33.38
N SER A 147 -13.68 0.98 -32.18
CA SER A 147 -13.33 2.37 -31.81
C SER A 147 -13.16 2.50 -30.30
N VAL A 148 -12.26 3.37 -29.89
CA VAL A 148 -12.02 3.70 -28.46
C VAL A 148 -12.78 4.95 -28.01
N ASP A 149 -13.42 5.68 -28.90
CA ASP A 149 -13.97 7.01 -28.63
C ASP A 149 -15.07 7.04 -27.55
N GLN A 150 -15.76 5.93 -27.35
CA GLN A 150 -16.88 5.81 -26.42
C GLN A 150 -16.56 4.95 -25.18
N ILE A 151 -15.29 4.54 -25.01
CA ILE A 151 -14.87 3.70 -23.91
C ILE A 151 -14.44 4.57 -22.73
N VAL A 152 -14.95 4.27 -21.54
CA VAL A 152 -14.41 4.85 -20.30
C VAL A 152 -13.08 4.18 -20.01
N MET A 153 -11.99 4.93 -20.18
CA MET A 153 -10.65 4.47 -19.86
C MET A 153 -10.42 4.57 -18.36
N ILE A 154 -9.95 3.49 -17.76
CA ILE A 154 -9.51 3.49 -16.36
C ILE A 154 -8.02 3.78 -16.36
N ASP A 155 -7.61 4.90 -15.72
CA ASP A 155 -6.21 5.30 -15.65
C ASP A 155 -5.40 4.28 -14.83
N PRO A 156 -4.42 3.59 -15.44
CA PRO A 156 -3.58 2.62 -14.73
C PRO A 156 -2.64 3.29 -13.71
N HIS A 157 -2.48 4.61 -13.77
CA HIS A 157 -1.69 5.36 -12.78
C HIS A 157 -2.43 5.59 -11.45
N ILE A 158 -3.74 5.32 -11.38
CA ILE A 158 -4.44 5.14 -10.12
C ILE A 158 -4.04 3.75 -9.60
N VAL A 159 -2.84 3.68 -9.05
CA VAL A 159 -2.26 2.45 -8.52
C VAL A 159 -3.13 1.97 -7.37
N THR A 160 -3.97 1.01 -7.62
CA THR A 160 -4.51 0.17 -6.56
C THR A 160 -3.35 -0.67 -6.05
N ALA A 161 -2.83 -0.31 -4.88
CA ALA A 161 -1.80 -1.11 -4.25
C ALA A 161 -2.31 -2.55 -4.12
N SER A 162 -1.52 -3.53 -4.55
CA SER A 162 -1.93 -4.93 -4.40
C SER A 162 -2.24 -5.20 -2.92
N ARG A 163 -3.21 -6.08 -2.65
CA ARG A 163 -3.57 -6.46 -1.29
C ARG A 163 -2.35 -6.92 -0.49
N GLN A 164 -1.46 -7.67 -1.13
CA GLN A 164 -0.22 -8.15 -0.51
C GLN A 164 0.72 -7.00 -0.16
N PHE A 165 0.86 -5.99 -1.03
CA PHE A 165 1.64 -4.80 -0.72
C PHE A 165 1.08 -4.06 0.50
N VAL A 166 -0.25 -3.86 0.57
CA VAL A 166 -0.90 -3.20 1.72
C VAL A 166 -0.70 -4.01 3.00
N LEU A 167 -0.88 -5.34 2.95
CA LEU A 167 -0.66 -6.22 4.09
C LEU A 167 0.79 -6.21 4.54
N ASN A 168 1.76 -6.22 3.61
CA ASN A 168 3.18 -6.15 3.93
C ASN A 168 3.54 -4.79 4.56
N GLN A 169 2.99 -3.68 4.05
CA GLN A 169 3.19 -2.36 4.64
C GLN A 169 2.55 -2.27 6.04
N PHE A 170 1.35 -2.81 6.21
CA PHE A 170 0.69 -2.84 7.50
C PHE A 170 1.46 -3.71 8.50
N LYS A 171 1.92 -4.89 8.08
CA LYS A 171 2.75 -5.77 8.90
C LYS A 171 4.06 -5.09 9.31
N ALA A 172 4.77 -4.49 8.36
CA ALA A 172 5.98 -3.73 8.63
C ALA A 172 5.73 -2.58 9.61
N HIS A 173 4.61 -1.86 9.46
CA HIS A 173 4.20 -0.79 10.37
C HIS A 173 3.90 -1.30 11.80
N VAL A 174 3.21 -2.43 11.92
CA VAL A 174 2.88 -3.03 13.24
C VAL A 174 4.11 -3.64 13.90
N GLU A 175 5.03 -4.22 13.14
CA GLU A 175 6.26 -4.83 13.65
C GLU A 175 7.37 -3.81 13.93
N GLU A 176 7.26 -2.57 13.43
CA GLU A 176 8.22 -1.50 13.75
C GLU A 176 8.12 -1.11 15.22
N ALA A 177 9.24 -1.13 15.94
CA ALA A 177 9.28 -0.78 17.36
C ALA A 177 8.81 0.66 17.65
N HIS A 178 8.93 1.56 16.67
CA HIS A 178 8.50 2.96 16.74
C HIS A 178 7.95 3.44 15.41
N PRO A 179 6.74 2.98 15.01
CA PRO A 179 6.17 3.29 13.70
C PRO A 179 5.82 4.78 13.53
N HIS A 180 5.68 5.48 14.64
CA HIS A 180 5.38 6.92 14.70
C HIS A 180 6.51 7.68 15.40
N LYS A 181 7.64 7.82 14.72
CA LYS A 181 8.85 8.52 15.26
C LYS A 181 8.62 9.97 15.66
N GLN A 182 7.57 10.59 15.12
CA GLN A 182 7.12 11.95 15.47
C GLN A 182 6.43 12.02 16.83
N TYR A 183 5.96 10.92 17.39
CA TYR A 183 5.37 10.87 18.73
C TYR A 183 6.42 10.55 19.79
N ALA A 184 6.09 10.82 21.04
CA ALA A 184 6.99 10.56 22.16
C ALA A 184 7.42 9.10 22.20
N LEU A 185 8.71 8.85 22.30
CA LEU A 185 9.26 7.51 22.40
C LEU A 185 8.78 6.84 23.68
N GLY A 186 8.25 5.63 23.59
CA GLY A 186 7.72 4.85 24.71
C GLY A 186 8.77 4.32 25.69
N GLY A 187 9.82 5.09 26.02
CA GLY A 187 10.85 4.71 26.97
C GLY A 187 11.67 5.88 27.46
N ALA A 188 12.28 5.74 28.65
CA ALA A 188 13.21 6.71 29.19
C ALA A 188 14.60 6.55 28.59
N HIS A 189 15.25 7.65 28.22
CA HIS A 189 16.65 7.69 27.82
C HIS A 189 17.55 7.70 29.07
N LEU A 190 18.38 6.67 29.20
CA LEU A 190 19.31 6.59 30.32
C LEU A 190 20.55 7.44 30.04
N ILE A 191 20.86 8.34 30.96
CA ILE A 191 22.06 9.17 30.95
C ILE A 191 23.08 8.54 31.90
N SER A 192 24.23 8.13 31.36
CA SER A 192 25.30 7.50 32.11
C SER A 192 26.65 8.10 31.75
N SER A 193 27.54 8.23 32.70
CA SER A 193 28.92 8.73 32.49
C SER A 193 29.77 7.82 31.55
N SER A 194 29.32 6.60 31.28
CA SER A 194 29.99 5.69 30.36
C SER A 194 29.75 6.01 28.86
N VAL A 195 28.82 6.91 28.54
CA VAL A 195 28.51 7.33 27.16
C VAL A 195 29.23 8.64 26.87
N GLN A 196 30.18 8.62 25.93
CA GLN A 196 31.05 9.77 25.60
C GLN A 196 30.34 10.97 24.98
N THR A 197 29.19 10.76 24.33
CA THR A 197 28.43 11.86 23.73
C THR A 197 26.96 11.68 24.09
N GLN A 198 26.53 12.43 25.08
CA GLN A 198 25.12 12.39 25.48
C GLN A 198 24.41 13.63 24.90
N VAL A 199 23.36 13.38 24.16
CA VAL A 199 22.53 14.42 23.55
C VAL A 199 21.13 14.35 24.11
N VAL A 200 20.60 15.50 24.53
CA VAL A 200 19.21 15.59 24.95
C VAL A 200 18.29 15.34 23.75
N LYS A 201 17.39 14.39 23.89
CA LYS A 201 16.37 14.08 22.89
C LYS A 201 15.08 14.80 23.26
N LEU A 202 14.64 15.69 22.36
CA LEU A 202 13.40 16.44 22.56
C LEU A 202 12.16 15.51 22.50
N GLY A 203 11.13 15.85 23.25
CA GLY A 203 9.91 15.05 23.35
C GLY A 203 10.05 13.74 24.16
N ALA A 204 11.15 13.54 24.89
CA ALA A 204 11.45 12.32 25.61
C ALA A 204 11.67 12.54 27.11
N VAL A 205 11.66 11.46 27.87
CA VAL A 205 12.05 11.44 29.29
C VAL A 205 13.48 10.95 29.39
N HIS A 206 14.30 11.63 30.21
CA HIS A 206 15.69 11.28 30.48
C HIS A 206 15.86 10.88 31.95
N VAL A 207 16.66 9.85 32.20
CA VAL A 207 16.95 9.42 33.56
C VAL A 207 18.46 9.36 33.76
N PHE A 208 19.00 10.18 34.66
CA PHE A 208 20.39 10.09 35.07
C PHE A 208 20.60 8.84 35.90
N THR A 209 21.51 7.98 35.48
CA THR A 209 21.93 6.77 36.18
C THR A 209 23.34 6.90 36.79
N SER A 210 24.02 7.99 36.48
CA SER A 210 25.28 8.40 37.11
C SER A 210 25.44 9.93 37.00
N HIS A 211 26.41 10.50 37.73
CA HIS A 211 26.73 11.92 37.66
C HIS A 211 27.14 12.33 36.26
N SER A 212 26.51 13.36 35.73
CA SER A 212 26.79 13.87 34.39
C SER A 212 26.31 15.31 34.27
N GLN A 213 26.98 16.11 33.44
CA GLN A 213 26.55 17.43 33.03
C GLN A 213 26.33 17.40 31.50
N ILE A 214 25.12 17.74 31.08
CA ILE A 214 24.69 17.62 29.68
C ILE A 214 24.33 18.99 29.16
N PRO A 215 24.90 19.44 28.02
CA PRO A 215 24.48 20.70 27.44
C PRO A 215 23.06 20.58 26.85
N LEU A 216 22.25 21.59 27.06
CA LEU A 216 20.95 21.72 26.45
C LEU A 216 21.12 22.00 24.96
N PRO A 217 20.29 21.41 24.10
CA PRO A 217 20.35 21.67 22.68
C PRO A 217 19.79 23.05 22.32
N VAL A 218 20.27 23.63 21.24
CA VAL A 218 19.57 24.72 20.57
C VAL A 218 18.28 24.12 19.96
N ALA A 219 17.14 24.74 20.23
CA ALA A 219 15.83 24.23 19.78
C ALA A 219 14.87 25.37 19.48
N GLU A 220 13.77 25.10 18.84
CA GLU A 220 12.69 26.07 18.61
C GLU A 220 11.81 26.20 19.84
N ASP A 221 11.07 27.32 19.95
CA ASP A 221 10.09 27.53 21.01
C ASP A 221 8.99 26.44 20.97
N GLY A 222 8.60 25.97 22.15
CA GLY A 222 7.69 24.83 22.31
C GLY A 222 8.40 23.48 22.39
N ALA A 223 9.70 23.40 22.10
CA ALA A 223 10.47 22.19 22.35
C ALA A 223 10.48 21.85 23.85
N TRP A 224 10.37 20.57 24.16
CA TRP A 224 10.33 20.10 25.54
C TRP A 224 11.03 18.76 25.72
N PHE A 225 11.42 18.45 26.92
CA PHE A 225 11.80 17.14 27.43
C PHE A 225 11.56 17.10 28.95
N ALA A 226 11.55 15.90 29.52
CA ALA A 226 11.52 15.73 30.96
C ALA A 226 12.77 14.99 31.43
N ALA A 227 13.19 15.21 32.66
CA ALA A 227 14.34 14.54 33.23
C ALA A 227 14.18 14.27 34.72
N SER A 228 14.77 13.17 35.18
CA SER A 228 14.84 12.78 36.59
C SER A 228 16.17 12.12 36.89
N VAL A 229 16.45 11.88 38.18
CA VAL A 229 17.63 11.17 38.65
C VAL A 229 17.19 9.85 39.28
N HIS A 230 17.80 8.75 38.87
CA HIS A 230 17.51 7.44 39.41
C HIS A 230 17.87 7.38 40.92
N PRO A 231 17.08 6.69 41.75
CA PRO A 231 17.34 6.60 43.20
C PRO A 231 18.70 6.05 43.61
N SER A 232 19.37 5.27 42.74
CA SER A 232 20.69 4.74 43.00
C SER A 232 21.84 5.76 42.92
N VAL A 233 21.58 6.98 42.42
CA VAL A 233 22.61 8.03 42.28
C VAL A 233 22.73 8.83 43.58
N ASP A 234 23.93 8.87 44.15
CA ASP A 234 24.19 9.69 45.32
C ASP A 234 24.53 11.12 44.95
N LEU A 235 23.52 11.99 44.97
CA LEU A 235 23.68 13.42 44.66
C LEU A 235 24.61 14.21 45.60
N LYS A 236 25.05 13.61 46.72
CA LYS A 236 26.07 14.23 47.61
C LYS A 236 27.49 14.02 47.10
N ALA A 237 27.69 12.95 46.32
CA ALA A 237 28.98 12.58 45.75
C ALA A 237 29.30 13.24 44.43
N GLY A 238 28.28 13.82 43.74
CA GLY A 238 28.46 14.50 42.46
C GLY A 238 27.17 15.09 41.91
N GLU A 239 27.25 15.74 40.76
CA GLU A 239 26.12 16.47 40.17
C GLU A 239 25.52 15.74 38.99
N CYS A 240 24.19 15.83 38.91
CA CYS A 240 23.42 15.59 37.68
C CYS A 240 22.82 16.94 37.27
N ALA A 241 23.17 17.43 36.07
CA ALA A 241 22.76 18.77 35.68
C ALA A 241 22.63 18.91 34.14
N PHE A 242 21.84 19.89 33.75
CA PHE A 242 21.86 20.44 32.40
C PHE A 242 22.53 21.82 32.42
N THR A 243 23.42 22.05 31.44
CA THR A 243 24.08 23.35 31.25
C THR A 243 23.40 24.13 30.13
N SER A 244 23.34 25.44 30.23
CA SER A 244 22.83 26.30 29.18
C SER A 244 23.69 26.19 27.91
N PRO A 245 23.13 26.40 26.70
CA PRO A 245 23.90 26.62 25.50
C PRO A 245 24.81 27.84 25.67
N GLU A 246 25.89 27.92 24.87
CA GLU A 246 26.82 29.03 24.91
C GLU A 246 26.11 30.37 24.66
N GLY A 247 26.30 31.33 25.54
CA GLY A 247 25.67 32.66 25.48
C GLY A 247 24.23 32.75 25.96
N GLU A 248 23.62 31.63 26.42
CA GLU A 248 22.24 31.57 26.92
C GLU A 248 22.23 31.32 28.45
N THR A 249 21.04 31.45 29.04
CA THR A 249 20.75 31.07 30.43
C THR A 249 19.53 30.18 30.48
N ILE A 250 19.39 29.41 31.57
CA ILE A 250 18.20 28.64 31.88
C ILE A 250 17.35 29.43 32.87
N ASN A 251 16.07 29.61 32.61
CA ASN A 251 15.15 30.20 33.58
C ASN A 251 14.70 29.11 34.58
N HIS A 252 15.28 29.11 35.75
CA HIS A 252 14.91 28.21 36.83
C HIS A 252 14.08 28.94 37.88
N ALA A 253 12.80 28.58 37.98
CA ALA A 253 11.85 29.22 38.91
C ALA A 253 11.87 30.78 38.87
N GLY A 254 11.98 31.35 37.66
CA GLY A 254 12.00 32.81 37.46
C GLY A 254 13.38 33.48 37.57
N SER A 255 14.45 32.75 37.84
CA SER A 255 15.82 33.26 37.92
C SER A 255 16.69 32.70 36.78
N PRO A 256 17.48 33.54 36.07
CA PRO A 256 18.42 33.09 35.08
C PRO A 256 19.63 32.39 35.72
N VAL A 257 19.89 31.15 35.33
CA VAL A 257 21.03 30.37 35.83
C VAL A 257 21.81 29.76 34.66
N PRO A 258 23.13 29.58 34.77
CA PRO A 258 23.92 28.93 33.73
C PRO A 258 23.73 27.40 33.72
N LYS A 259 23.20 26.83 34.80
CA LYS A 259 23.06 25.40 34.99
C LYS A 259 21.84 25.10 35.86
N ALA A 260 21.06 24.10 35.44
CA ALA A 260 19.98 23.51 36.24
C ALA A 260 20.43 22.16 36.77
N TRP A 261 20.55 22.01 38.08
CA TRP A 261 20.98 20.76 38.73
C TRP A 261 19.86 20.13 39.55
N PHE A 262 19.92 18.83 39.70
CA PHE A 262 18.98 18.07 40.49
C PHE A 262 19.43 18.00 41.95
N VAL A 263 18.50 18.28 42.84
CA VAL A 263 18.73 18.27 44.31
C VAL A 263 18.10 17.06 44.98
N ALA A 264 17.27 16.31 44.25
CA ALA A 264 16.59 15.12 44.76
C ALA A 264 16.50 14.06 43.66
N THR A 265 16.56 12.80 44.06
CA THR A 265 16.28 11.67 43.20
C THR A 265 14.79 11.40 43.05
N ASN A 266 14.40 10.69 42.01
CA ASN A 266 13.01 10.28 41.74
C ASN A 266 12.00 11.43 41.64
N GLN A 267 12.50 12.63 41.32
CA GLN A 267 11.68 13.79 41.00
C GLN A 267 11.87 14.16 39.55
N GLU A 268 10.76 14.30 38.81
CA GLU A 268 10.77 14.65 37.39
C GLU A 268 10.68 16.18 37.26
N PHE A 269 11.55 16.74 36.43
CA PHE A 269 11.53 18.12 36.00
C PHE A 269 11.26 18.18 34.52
N ARG A 270 10.40 19.12 34.11
CA ARG A 270 10.08 19.37 32.72
C ARG A 270 10.75 20.65 32.25
N PHE A 271 11.52 20.51 31.18
CA PHE A 271 12.20 21.61 30.49
C PHE A 271 11.38 21.96 29.23
N ILE A 272 11.08 23.25 29.07
CA ILE A 272 10.34 23.76 27.91
C ILE A 272 11.07 25.01 27.42
N ARG A 273 11.23 25.14 26.09
CA ARG A 273 11.80 26.34 25.48
C ARG A 273 10.70 27.34 25.20
N ILE A 274 10.87 28.57 25.73
CA ILE A 274 9.90 29.67 25.63
C ILE A 274 10.66 30.97 25.36
N ASN A 275 10.30 31.67 24.28
CA ASN A 275 10.96 32.90 23.84
C ASN A 275 12.50 32.80 23.79
N GLY A 276 12.99 31.72 23.23
CA GLY A 276 14.43 31.47 23.07
C GLY A 276 15.17 31.05 24.35
N VAL A 277 14.48 30.83 25.48
CA VAL A 277 15.08 30.47 26.78
C VAL A 277 14.52 29.12 27.26
N TRP A 278 15.39 28.25 27.77
CA TRP A 278 14.97 27.03 28.47
C TRP A 278 14.43 27.37 29.86
N CYS A 279 13.21 26.93 30.14
CA CYS A 279 12.52 27.12 31.42
C CYS A 279 12.34 25.75 32.11
N VAL A 280 12.53 25.70 33.45
CA VAL A 280 12.35 24.52 34.30
C VAL A 280 11.70 24.88 35.63
#